data_66d4b63c4c5934a7285d5e7caef4917e
#
_entry.id   66d4b63c4c5934a7285d5e7caef4917e
#
_cell.length_a   1.000
_cell.length_b   1.000
_cell.length_c   1.000
_cell.angle_alpha   90.00
_cell.angle_beta   90.00
_cell.angle_gamma   90.00
#
_symmetry.space_group_name_H-M   'P 1'
#
loop_
_entity.id
_entity.type
_entity.pdbx_description
1 polymer ?
#
loop_
_entity_poly.entity_id
_entity_poly.type
_entity_poly.pdbx_seq_one_letter_code
_entity_poly.pdbx_strand_id
1 'polypeptide(L)'
;MDRRSFLKLAGLIPATALFGCKGTDQEKSQDATKDEAKKSEPVAVRVATLKGPTAMGLVKFMSEVEVQNITDNNYSFEILDAPDQVVAKVAQGDVDVASIPANLAATLFNKTKGAYKVACLNVLNVLYIVETGSAISKLADLKGKTLYASGKGAVPEYTLSYLLSKNGMTLGEDVQVEWKSEHTECVAALAQDPEGIALLPQPFVTVAQTKNNQIRVAIDLGAEWEAVNPQSKLIAGVTIISSKLISDSLDAVTALLSHYKDSVAFAVDHPDDAATLVGKYGIVPEPIAKVALPKCNITYIDGADMKSALSSYLGILAEANPQSVGGQVPGDDFYFGA
;
A
#
# COMPACT_ATOMS: atom_id res chain seq x y z
N MET A 1 4.79 64.05 -16.67
CA MET A 1 4.31 65.09 -15.72
C MET A 1 4.45 64.51 -14.35
N ASP A 2 5.61 64.67 -13.71
CA ASP A 2 6.00 65.77 -12.81
C ASP A 2 5.08 65.83 -11.56
N ARG A 3 5.56 65.75 -10.42
CA ARG A 3 6.64 66.18 -9.55
C ARG A 3 6.22 66.06 -8.09
N ARG A 4 7.08 65.50 -7.23
CA ARG A 4 7.75 66.18 -6.10
C ARG A 4 6.84 66.69 -4.96
N SER A 5 7.10 66.50 -3.74
CA SER A 5 8.25 66.47 -2.80
C SER A 5 7.81 67.10 -1.46
N PHE A 6 8.63 66.87 -0.46
CA PHE A 6 8.83 67.69 0.76
C PHE A 6 7.99 67.32 2.04
N LEU A 7 8.48 67.34 3.24
CA LEU A 7 9.76 67.64 3.87
C LEU A 7 9.74 67.14 5.33
N LYS A 8 10.90 66.87 5.84
CA LYS A 8 11.33 66.66 7.21
C LYS A 8 10.83 67.68 8.23
N LEU A 9 10.68 67.29 9.51
CA LEU A 9 11.23 68.14 10.59
C LEU A 9 11.60 67.29 11.82
N ALA A 10 12.79 67.57 12.30
CA ALA A 10 13.44 67.07 13.49
C ALA A 10 13.15 68.01 14.72
N GLY A 11 13.32 67.48 15.91
CA GLY A 11 13.37 68.28 17.16
C GLY A 11 13.43 67.35 18.39
N LEU A 12 14.52 67.07 18.85
CA LEU A 12 15.39 67.55 19.96
C LEU A 12 14.86 67.34 21.38
N ILE A 13 15.70 66.57 22.11
CA ILE A 13 15.76 66.20 23.55
C ILE A 13 15.82 67.46 24.44
N PRO A 14 15.45 67.43 25.75
CA PRO A 14 16.48 67.12 26.72
C PRO A 14 16.16 66.21 27.91
N ALA A 15 17.21 65.60 28.43
CA ALA A 15 17.35 64.87 29.62
C ALA A 15 17.25 65.74 30.90
N THR A 16 16.74 65.17 31.97
CA THR A 16 17.25 65.48 33.33
C THR A 16 17.12 64.26 34.23
N ALA A 17 18.19 63.99 34.91
CA ALA A 17 18.41 62.90 35.83
C ALA A 17 17.92 63.26 37.27
N LEU A 18 17.65 62.29 38.13
CA LEU A 18 18.39 61.97 39.34
C LEU A 18 17.53 61.31 40.45
N PHE A 19 18.06 60.23 40.96
CA PHE A 19 18.05 59.64 42.31
C PHE A 19 16.77 59.07 42.97
N GLY A 20 16.93 57.81 43.42
CA GLY A 20 16.25 57.20 44.54
C GLY A 20 16.32 55.67 44.60
N CYS A 21 17.13 55.21 45.57
CA CYS A 21 17.46 53.80 45.82
C CYS A 21 16.38 52.95 46.45
N LYS A 22 16.49 51.64 46.22
CA LYS A 22 16.26 50.47 47.10
C LYS A 22 14.91 49.75 47.05
N GLY A 23 15.01 48.48 46.75
CA GLY A 23 14.02 47.44 47.09
C GLY A 23 14.08 46.25 46.14
N THR A 24 14.76 45.22 46.51
CA THR A 24 14.75 43.83 46.00
C THR A 24 13.37 43.32 45.67
N ASP A 25 13.21 42.76 44.44
CA ASP A 25 12.79 41.37 44.23
C ASP A 25 12.87 41.02 42.74
N GLN A 26 13.61 39.95 42.46
CA GLN A 26 13.79 39.38 41.13
C GLN A 26 12.55 38.51 40.83
N GLU A 27 11.67 38.96 39.95
CA GLU A 27 10.85 38.05 39.16
C GLU A 27 11.41 37.98 37.74
N LYS A 28 12.06 36.85 37.45
CA LYS A 28 12.44 36.45 36.10
C LYS A 28 11.14 36.13 35.35
N SER A 29 10.64 37.03 34.55
CA SER A 29 9.74 36.70 33.47
C SER A 29 10.57 35.93 32.41
N GLN A 30 10.44 34.61 32.38
CA GLN A 30 10.82 33.80 31.26
C GLN A 30 9.89 34.17 30.11
N ASP A 31 10.45 34.90 29.18
CA ASP A 31 9.89 35.06 27.83
C ASP A 31 9.96 33.69 27.17
N ALA A 32 8.85 32.93 27.22
CA ALA A 32 8.68 31.70 26.49
C ALA A 32 8.50 32.08 25.01
N THR A 33 9.58 32.21 24.29
CA THR A 33 9.56 32.15 22.84
C THR A 33 8.90 30.82 22.45
N LYS A 34 7.62 30.91 22.05
CA LYS A 34 6.98 29.87 21.28
C LYS A 34 7.82 29.68 20.02
N ASP A 35 8.56 28.58 19.95
CA ASP A 35 9.05 28.04 18.69
C ASP A 35 7.79 27.77 17.83
N GLU A 36 7.43 28.70 17.00
CA GLU A 36 6.56 28.43 15.87
C GLU A 36 7.38 27.51 14.94
N ALA A 37 7.08 26.22 15.00
CA ALA A 37 7.61 25.22 14.07
C ALA A 37 7.38 25.78 12.66
N LYS A 38 8.46 26.06 11.96
CA LYS A 38 8.45 26.59 10.60
C LYS A 38 7.74 25.56 9.74
N LYS A 39 6.49 25.82 9.37
CA LYS A 39 5.69 24.95 8.52
C LYS A 39 6.46 24.80 7.20
N SER A 40 6.95 23.60 6.89
CA SER A 40 7.61 23.33 5.62
C SER A 40 6.65 23.63 4.46
N GLU A 41 7.18 24.12 3.33
CA GLU A 41 6.35 24.32 2.14
C GLU A 41 5.80 22.97 1.66
N PRO A 42 4.53 22.94 1.16
CA PRO A 42 3.91 21.72 0.66
C PRO A 42 4.74 21.07 -0.46
N VAL A 43 5.06 19.80 -0.30
CA VAL A 43 5.82 19.00 -1.27
C VAL A 43 4.86 18.26 -2.19
N ALA A 44 5.20 18.16 -3.48
CA ALA A 44 4.45 17.29 -4.41
C ALA A 44 4.76 15.82 -4.12
N VAL A 45 3.72 15.01 -3.87
CA VAL A 45 3.83 13.58 -3.58
C VAL A 45 2.91 12.80 -4.52
N ARG A 46 3.52 12.01 -5.40
CA ARG A 46 2.82 11.19 -6.41
C ARG A 46 2.66 9.78 -5.90
N VAL A 47 1.41 9.33 -5.75
CA VAL A 47 1.06 8.02 -5.18
C VAL A 47 0.42 7.15 -6.26
N ALA A 48 0.98 5.98 -6.55
CA ALA A 48 0.37 4.97 -7.39
C ALA A 48 -0.07 3.76 -6.57
N THR A 49 -1.19 3.15 -6.93
CA THR A 49 -1.68 1.94 -6.27
C THR A 49 -2.33 1.00 -7.26
N LEU A 50 -2.36 -0.29 -6.94
CA LEU A 50 -3.11 -1.28 -7.71
C LEU A 50 -4.59 -1.26 -7.35
N LYS A 51 -5.42 -1.42 -8.37
CA LYS A 51 -6.86 -1.64 -8.23
C LYS A 51 -7.14 -2.91 -7.43
N GLY A 52 -7.80 -2.75 -6.30
CA GLY A 52 -8.06 -3.84 -5.37
C GLY A 52 -7.82 -3.45 -3.92
N PRO A 53 -7.44 -4.38 -3.04
CA PRO A 53 -7.31 -4.13 -1.60
C PRO A 53 -6.29 -3.03 -1.27
N THR A 54 -5.20 -2.95 -2.03
CA THR A 54 -4.16 -1.92 -1.85
C THR A 54 -4.70 -0.49 -2.06
N ALA A 55 -5.60 -0.29 -3.02
CA ALA A 55 -6.26 0.99 -3.25
C ALA A 55 -7.36 1.27 -2.22
N MET A 56 -8.05 0.21 -1.72
CA MET A 56 -9.14 0.36 -0.76
C MET A 56 -8.68 0.96 0.58
N GLY A 57 -7.45 0.68 1.00
CA GLY A 57 -6.85 1.29 2.20
C GLY A 57 -6.55 2.79 2.06
N LEU A 58 -6.54 3.34 0.84
CA LEU A 58 -6.23 4.74 0.55
C LEU A 58 -7.47 5.64 0.37
N VAL A 59 -8.67 5.07 0.27
CA VAL A 59 -9.87 5.80 -0.19
C VAL A 59 -10.25 6.98 0.71
N LYS A 60 -10.06 6.88 2.01
CA LYS A 60 -10.32 7.99 2.94
C LYS A 60 -9.29 9.09 2.74
N PHE A 61 -8.01 8.76 2.65
CA PHE A 61 -6.94 9.72 2.37
C PHE A 61 -7.19 10.46 1.05
N MET A 62 -7.51 9.74 -0.03
CA MET A 62 -7.88 10.34 -1.31
C MET A 62 -9.05 11.31 -1.18
N SER A 63 -10.08 10.94 -0.42
CA SER A 63 -11.25 11.78 -0.20
C SER A 63 -10.94 13.05 0.59
N GLU A 64 -10.12 12.97 1.64
CA GLU A 64 -9.73 14.13 2.45
C GLU A 64 -8.86 15.13 1.66
N VAL A 65 -7.99 14.62 0.77
CA VAL A 65 -7.22 15.47 -0.15
C VAL A 65 -8.14 16.16 -1.16
N GLU A 66 -9.09 15.43 -1.75
CA GLU A 66 -10.02 15.98 -2.74
C GLU A 66 -10.90 17.11 -2.18
N VAL A 67 -11.36 16.98 -0.92
CA VAL A 67 -12.16 18.01 -0.24
C VAL A 67 -11.31 19.04 0.48
N GLN A 68 -9.99 19.02 0.29
CA GLN A 68 -9.02 19.97 0.88
C GLN A 68 -8.98 19.99 2.41
N ASN A 69 -9.31 18.89 3.06
CA ASN A 69 -9.12 18.71 4.50
C ASN A 69 -7.64 18.38 4.83
N ILE A 70 -6.92 17.75 3.89
CA ILE A 70 -5.47 17.49 3.96
C ILE A 70 -4.81 18.40 2.94
N THR A 71 -3.96 19.32 3.42
CA THR A 71 -3.30 20.35 2.61
C THR A 71 -1.84 20.58 3.01
N ASP A 72 -1.28 19.69 3.80
CA ASP A 72 0.12 19.75 4.26
C ASP A 72 1.12 19.49 3.13
N ASN A 73 0.70 18.68 2.15
CA ASN A 73 1.45 18.42 0.91
C ASN A 73 0.50 18.39 -0.29
N ASN A 74 1.07 18.40 -1.50
CA ASN A 74 0.33 18.32 -2.76
C ASN A 74 0.29 16.86 -3.23
N TYR A 75 -0.68 16.09 -2.74
CA TYR A 75 -0.85 14.69 -3.08
C TYR A 75 -1.59 14.50 -4.40
N SER A 76 -1.12 13.56 -5.20
CA SER A 76 -1.82 13.05 -6.39
C SER A 76 -1.88 11.54 -6.35
N PHE A 77 -3.03 10.96 -6.77
CA PHE A 77 -3.27 9.51 -6.70
C PHE A 77 -3.59 8.96 -8.08
N GLU A 78 -3.03 7.78 -8.39
CA GLU A 78 -3.32 7.04 -9.60
C GLU A 78 -3.60 5.58 -9.25
N ILE A 79 -4.73 5.05 -9.71
CA ILE A 79 -5.12 3.65 -9.54
C ILE A 79 -4.87 2.94 -10.87
N LEU A 80 -4.08 1.87 -10.85
CA LEU A 80 -3.64 1.12 -12.01
C LEU A 80 -4.17 -0.32 -11.95
N ASP A 81 -4.47 -0.90 -13.11
CA ASP A 81 -5.15 -2.19 -13.21
C ASP A 81 -4.19 -3.38 -13.10
N ALA A 82 -2.90 -3.20 -13.45
CA ALA A 82 -1.92 -4.29 -13.50
C ALA A 82 -0.59 -3.94 -12.80
N PRO A 83 0.10 -4.93 -12.17
CA PRO A 83 1.36 -4.70 -11.45
C PRO A 83 2.49 -4.14 -12.32
N ASP A 84 2.59 -4.55 -13.58
CA ASP A 84 3.61 -4.10 -14.52
C ASP A 84 3.51 -2.60 -14.83
N GLN A 85 2.30 -2.04 -14.85
CA GLN A 85 2.08 -0.60 -15.01
C GLN A 85 2.66 0.18 -13.83
N VAL A 86 2.46 -0.28 -12.59
CA VAL A 86 3.04 0.37 -11.39
C VAL A 86 4.57 0.22 -11.40
N VAL A 87 5.08 -0.98 -11.72
CA VAL A 87 6.53 -1.26 -11.81
C VAL A 87 7.20 -0.35 -12.84
N ALA A 88 6.56 -0.12 -13.98
CA ALA A 88 7.09 0.79 -15.02
C ALA A 88 7.22 2.23 -14.49
N LYS A 89 6.18 2.75 -13.82
CA LYS A 89 6.20 4.10 -13.22
C LYS A 89 7.26 4.23 -12.12
N VAL A 90 7.38 3.24 -11.26
CA VAL A 90 8.43 3.17 -10.22
C VAL A 90 9.82 3.19 -10.88
N ALA A 91 10.05 2.37 -11.90
CA ALA A 91 11.34 2.28 -12.59
C ALA A 91 11.72 3.59 -13.33
N GLN A 92 10.73 4.35 -13.81
CA GLN A 92 10.92 5.65 -14.47
C GLN A 92 11.08 6.81 -13.46
N GLY A 93 10.77 6.60 -12.16
CA GLY A 93 10.76 7.66 -11.15
C GLY A 93 9.55 8.60 -11.28
N ASP A 94 8.47 8.13 -11.91
CA ASP A 94 7.25 8.91 -12.13
C ASP A 94 6.35 8.97 -10.89
N VAL A 95 6.63 8.14 -9.88
CA VAL A 95 5.90 8.08 -8.62
C VAL A 95 6.87 8.13 -7.44
N ASP A 96 6.42 8.72 -6.34
CA ASP A 96 7.20 8.83 -5.10
C ASP A 96 6.82 7.74 -4.10
N VAL A 97 5.58 7.27 -4.18
CA VAL A 97 5.01 6.23 -3.31
C VAL A 97 4.22 5.25 -4.17
N ALA A 98 4.38 3.95 -3.92
CA ALA A 98 3.59 2.94 -4.63
C ALA A 98 3.14 1.81 -3.71
N SER A 99 1.87 1.37 -3.87
CA SER A 99 1.35 0.16 -3.24
C SER A 99 1.38 -0.98 -4.25
N ILE A 100 2.19 -2.01 -3.97
CA ILE A 100 2.55 -3.09 -4.91
C ILE A 100 2.60 -4.46 -4.22
N PRO A 101 2.61 -5.57 -4.98
CA PRO A 101 2.88 -6.91 -4.44
C PRO A 101 4.23 -6.97 -3.70
N ALA A 102 4.23 -7.67 -2.56
CA ALA A 102 5.37 -7.71 -1.64
C ALA A 102 6.68 -8.18 -2.30
N ASN A 103 6.62 -9.22 -3.14
CA ASN A 103 7.78 -9.75 -3.83
C ASN A 103 8.35 -8.78 -4.88
N LEU A 104 7.48 -7.99 -5.52
CA LEU A 104 7.92 -6.97 -6.49
C LEU A 104 8.66 -5.82 -5.81
N ALA A 105 8.34 -5.50 -4.56
CA ALA A 105 9.10 -4.50 -3.79
C ALA A 105 10.56 -4.94 -3.62
N ALA A 106 10.81 -6.21 -3.26
CA ALA A 106 12.16 -6.77 -3.18
C ALA A 106 12.88 -6.77 -4.54
N THR A 107 12.15 -7.19 -5.58
CA THR A 107 12.68 -7.20 -6.96
C THR A 107 13.07 -5.79 -7.43
N LEU A 108 12.23 -4.80 -7.17
CA LEU A 108 12.51 -3.39 -7.52
C LEU A 108 13.68 -2.84 -6.71
N PHE A 109 13.72 -3.09 -5.40
CA PHE A 109 14.84 -2.67 -4.55
C PHE A 109 16.17 -3.17 -5.11
N ASN A 110 16.26 -4.47 -5.42
CA ASN A 110 17.47 -5.08 -5.98
C ASN A 110 17.84 -4.49 -7.35
N LYS A 111 16.87 -4.34 -8.25
CA LYS A 111 17.09 -3.82 -9.60
C LYS A 111 17.45 -2.33 -9.61
N THR A 112 16.87 -1.54 -8.71
CA THR A 112 17.08 -0.09 -8.62
C THR A 112 18.16 0.30 -7.63
N LYS A 113 18.82 -0.68 -6.99
CA LYS A 113 19.89 -0.48 -5.97
C LYS A 113 19.42 0.40 -4.81
N GLY A 114 18.21 0.11 -4.28
CA GLY A 114 17.68 0.80 -3.11
C GLY A 114 16.98 2.14 -3.40
N ALA A 115 16.54 2.39 -4.65
CA ALA A 115 15.83 3.62 -4.97
C ALA A 115 14.48 3.76 -4.27
N TYR A 116 13.90 2.66 -3.77
CA TYR A 116 12.66 2.63 -2.99
C TYR A 116 12.80 1.73 -1.78
N LYS A 117 12.18 2.10 -0.66
CA LYS A 117 12.15 1.32 0.59
C LYS A 117 10.72 0.96 0.95
N VAL A 118 10.51 -0.17 1.62
CA VAL A 118 9.18 -0.55 2.15
C VAL A 118 8.91 0.24 3.42
N ALA A 119 7.74 0.86 3.49
CA ALA A 119 7.29 1.65 4.64
C ALA A 119 6.24 0.95 5.49
N CYS A 120 5.37 0.13 4.88
CA CYS A 120 4.39 -0.68 5.61
C CYS A 120 3.88 -1.86 4.79
N LEU A 121 3.37 -2.89 5.50
CA LEU A 121 2.49 -3.91 4.93
C LEU A 121 1.09 -3.33 4.84
N ASN A 122 0.39 -3.56 3.73
CA ASN A 122 -0.93 -2.99 3.50
C ASN A 122 -2.03 -4.02 3.21
N VAL A 123 -1.68 -5.25 2.82
CA VAL A 123 -2.64 -6.35 2.57
C VAL A 123 -2.02 -7.68 2.94
N LEU A 124 -2.76 -8.48 3.71
CA LEU A 124 -2.42 -9.86 4.10
C LEU A 124 -3.46 -10.84 3.57
N ASN A 125 -3.07 -12.12 3.40
CA ASN A 125 -3.98 -13.30 3.26
C ASN A 125 -5.24 -13.02 2.42
N VAL A 126 -5.10 -12.62 1.16
CA VAL A 126 -6.23 -12.16 0.35
C VAL A 126 -6.49 -13.04 -0.89
N LEU A 127 -5.72 -14.13 -1.06
CA LEU A 127 -5.76 -14.98 -2.24
C LEU A 127 -6.57 -16.26 -2.01
N TYR A 128 -7.39 -16.60 -2.99
CA TYR A 128 -8.29 -17.75 -2.94
C TYR A 128 -8.30 -18.51 -4.25
N ILE A 129 -8.41 -19.84 -4.17
CA ILE A 129 -8.89 -20.63 -5.31
C ILE A 129 -10.41 -20.64 -5.25
N VAL A 130 -11.02 -20.25 -6.34
CA VAL A 130 -12.47 -20.29 -6.54
C VAL A 130 -12.81 -21.22 -7.69
N GLU A 131 -13.97 -21.85 -7.66
CA GLU A 131 -14.44 -22.70 -8.75
C GLU A 131 -15.93 -22.53 -9.00
N THR A 132 -16.35 -22.83 -10.24
CA THR A 132 -17.74 -23.10 -10.61
C THR A 132 -17.96 -24.59 -10.44
N GLY A 133 -18.67 -25.01 -9.40
CA GLY A 133 -18.86 -26.44 -9.10
C GLY A 133 -18.38 -26.86 -7.71
N SER A 134 -17.94 -28.13 -7.55
CA SER A 134 -17.62 -28.71 -6.25
C SER A 134 -16.48 -29.75 -6.31
N ALA A 135 -15.61 -29.66 -7.32
CA ALA A 135 -14.56 -30.64 -7.56
C ALA A 135 -13.31 -30.43 -6.67
N ILE A 136 -13.09 -29.20 -6.21
CA ILE A 136 -11.88 -28.80 -5.48
C ILE A 136 -12.20 -28.64 -3.98
N SER A 137 -11.48 -29.37 -3.13
CA SER A 137 -11.58 -29.28 -1.66
C SER A 137 -10.22 -29.10 -0.97
N LYS A 138 -9.12 -29.40 -1.69
CA LYS A 138 -7.73 -29.28 -1.22
C LYS A 138 -6.80 -29.04 -2.41
N LEU A 139 -5.58 -28.57 -2.14
CA LEU A 139 -4.60 -28.26 -3.19
C LEU A 139 -4.31 -29.47 -4.12
N ALA A 140 -4.31 -30.69 -3.59
CA ALA A 140 -4.07 -31.90 -4.39
C ALA A 140 -5.11 -32.14 -5.49
N ASP A 141 -6.34 -31.61 -5.33
CA ASP A 141 -7.40 -31.76 -6.33
C ASP A 141 -7.17 -30.90 -7.58
N LEU A 142 -6.21 -29.97 -7.52
CA LEU A 142 -5.78 -29.15 -8.67
C LEU A 142 -4.96 -29.94 -9.69
N LYS A 143 -4.48 -31.15 -9.37
CA LYS A 143 -3.67 -31.95 -10.28
C LYS A 143 -4.40 -32.24 -11.59
N GLY A 144 -3.73 -31.92 -12.71
CA GLY A 144 -4.29 -32.05 -14.07
C GLY A 144 -5.32 -30.97 -14.44
N LYS A 145 -5.51 -29.95 -13.59
CA LYS A 145 -6.43 -28.83 -13.84
C LYS A 145 -5.74 -27.63 -14.45
N THR A 146 -6.52 -26.78 -15.09
CA THR A 146 -6.11 -25.44 -15.55
C THR A 146 -6.87 -24.39 -14.78
N LEU A 147 -6.15 -23.36 -14.27
CA LEU A 147 -6.71 -22.23 -13.54
C LEU A 147 -6.60 -20.94 -14.37
N TYR A 148 -7.59 -20.08 -14.27
CA TYR A 148 -7.44 -18.68 -14.67
C TYR A 148 -6.75 -17.89 -13.56
N ALA A 149 -5.70 -17.15 -13.87
CA ALA A 149 -5.01 -16.28 -12.90
C ALA A 149 -4.44 -15.05 -13.56
N SER A 150 -4.17 -14.02 -12.76
CA SER A 150 -3.38 -12.85 -13.16
C SER A 150 -2.27 -12.59 -12.14
N GLY A 151 -1.36 -11.68 -12.46
CA GLY A 151 -0.21 -11.39 -11.61
C GLY A 151 0.93 -12.39 -11.77
N LYS A 152 1.21 -12.79 -13.03
CA LYS A 152 2.41 -13.54 -13.37
C LYS A 152 3.66 -12.76 -12.95
N GLY A 153 4.63 -13.41 -12.31
CA GLY A 153 5.82 -12.77 -11.74
C GLY A 153 5.57 -12.04 -10.42
N ALA A 154 4.33 -12.09 -9.89
CA ALA A 154 3.95 -11.44 -8.64
C ALA A 154 3.50 -12.45 -7.57
N VAL A 155 3.06 -11.96 -6.41
CA VAL A 155 2.62 -12.78 -5.26
C VAL A 155 1.69 -13.94 -5.65
N PRO A 156 0.68 -13.79 -6.52
CA PRO A 156 -0.21 -14.91 -6.87
C PRO A 156 0.52 -16.13 -7.44
N GLU A 157 1.42 -15.91 -8.41
CA GLU A 157 2.18 -17.01 -9.03
C GLU A 157 3.08 -17.71 -8.02
N TYR A 158 3.90 -16.93 -7.30
CA TYR A 158 4.90 -17.52 -6.40
C TYR A 158 4.27 -18.20 -5.19
N THR A 159 3.15 -17.65 -4.67
CA THR A 159 2.38 -18.30 -3.60
C THR A 159 1.81 -19.63 -4.06
N LEU A 160 1.14 -19.64 -5.22
CA LEU A 160 0.58 -20.89 -5.77
C LEU A 160 1.68 -21.91 -6.04
N SER A 161 2.77 -21.52 -6.71
CA SER A 161 3.91 -22.39 -7.00
C SER A 161 4.52 -23.02 -5.74
N TYR A 162 4.73 -22.19 -4.69
CA TYR A 162 5.24 -22.64 -3.41
C TYR A 162 4.32 -23.66 -2.73
N LEU A 163 3.03 -23.34 -2.63
CA LEU A 163 2.05 -24.23 -1.97
C LEU A 163 1.86 -25.53 -2.74
N LEU A 164 1.87 -25.50 -4.07
CA LEU A 164 1.86 -26.70 -4.90
C LEU A 164 3.11 -27.59 -4.66
N SER A 165 4.30 -26.98 -4.58
CA SER A 165 5.53 -27.70 -4.30
C SER A 165 5.52 -28.42 -2.95
N LYS A 166 4.92 -27.79 -1.91
CA LYS A 166 4.71 -28.43 -0.58
C LYS A 166 3.73 -29.60 -0.63
N ASN A 167 2.93 -29.68 -1.69
CA ASN A 167 2.00 -30.80 -1.96
C ASN A 167 2.54 -31.77 -3.05
N GLY A 168 3.83 -31.68 -3.39
CA GLY A 168 4.48 -32.58 -4.36
C GLY A 168 4.03 -32.35 -5.80
N MET A 169 3.59 -31.15 -6.14
CA MET A 169 3.13 -30.76 -7.48
C MET A 169 3.95 -29.58 -8.02
N THR A 170 4.08 -29.52 -9.34
CA THR A 170 4.81 -28.48 -10.07
C THR A 170 3.83 -27.62 -10.86
N LEU A 171 3.89 -26.30 -10.66
CA LEU A 171 3.16 -25.34 -11.48
C LEU A 171 3.72 -25.36 -12.92
N GLY A 172 2.82 -25.46 -13.90
CA GLY A 172 3.17 -25.59 -15.32
C GLY A 172 3.36 -27.04 -15.80
N GLU A 173 3.44 -28.02 -14.89
CA GLU A 173 3.49 -29.45 -15.20
C GLU A 173 2.22 -30.17 -14.69
N ASP A 174 2.06 -30.25 -13.38
CA ASP A 174 0.92 -30.90 -12.74
C ASP A 174 -0.33 -30.02 -12.72
N VAL A 175 -0.17 -28.70 -12.66
CA VAL A 175 -1.23 -27.69 -12.62
C VAL A 175 -0.92 -26.61 -13.64
N GLN A 176 -1.84 -26.40 -14.59
CA GLN A 176 -1.69 -25.38 -15.63
C GLN A 176 -2.33 -24.05 -15.21
N VAL A 177 -1.81 -22.92 -15.71
CA VAL A 177 -2.41 -21.60 -15.52
C VAL A 177 -2.54 -20.87 -16.84
N GLU A 178 -3.75 -20.46 -17.13
CA GLU A 178 -4.03 -19.51 -18.20
C GLU A 178 -3.93 -18.09 -17.63
N TRP A 179 -2.78 -17.46 -17.87
CA TRP A 179 -2.47 -16.12 -17.36
C TRP A 179 -3.24 -15.06 -18.13
N LYS A 180 -3.96 -14.23 -17.38
CA LYS A 180 -4.67 -13.03 -17.86
C LYS A 180 -3.90 -11.78 -17.46
N SER A 181 -4.16 -10.66 -18.14
CA SER A 181 -3.51 -9.38 -17.86
C SER A 181 -3.96 -8.81 -16.52
N GLU A 182 -5.23 -8.97 -16.18
CA GLU A 182 -5.85 -8.44 -14.97
C GLU A 182 -6.90 -9.37 -14.35
N HIS A 183 -7.28 -9.11 -13.10
CA HIS A 183 -8.25 -9.94 -12.37
C HIS A 183 -9.65 -9.93 -12.98
N THR A 184 -10.07 -8.82 -13.60
CA THR A 184 -11.38 -8.69 -14.27
C THR A 184 -11.53 -9.65 -15.45
N GLU A 185 -10.45 -9.91 -16.17
CA GLU A 185 -10.41 -10.91 -17.26
C GLU A 185 -10.54 -12.34 -16.70
N CYS A 186 -9.90 -12.65 -15.57
CA CYS A 186 -10.07 -13.93 -14.88
C CYS A 186 -11.53 -14.15 -14.47
N VAL A 187 -12.16 -13.12 -13.89
CA VAL A 187 -13.58 -13.15 -13.52
C VAL A 187 -14.48 -13.37 -14.74
N ALA A 188 -14.18 -12.72 -15.86
CA ALA A 188 -14.94 -12.88 -17.09
C ALA A 188 -14.82 -14.30 -17.66
N ALA A 189 -13.61 -14.87 -17.69
CA ALA A 189 -13.36 -16.24 -18.13
C ALA A 189 -14.08 -17.25 -17.22
N LEU A 190 -13.91 -17.12 -15.89
CA LEU A 190 -14.55 -18.00 -14.91
C LEU A 190 -16.10 -17.99 -15.02
N ALA A 191 -16.69 -16.81 -15.26
CA ALA A 191 -18.15 -16.69 -15.37
C ALA A 191 -18.75 -17.39 -16.59
N GLN A 192 -17.95 -17.70 -17.61
CA GLN A 192 -18.35 -18.40 -18.84
C GLN A 192 -18.02 -19.90 -18.81
N ASP A 193 -17.26 -20.35 -17.82
CA ASP A 193 -16.78 -21.73 -17.71
C ASP A 193 -17.53 -22.46 -16.60
N PRO A 194 -18.41 -23.46 -16.94
CA PRO A 194 -19.21 -24.18 -15.95
C PRO A 194 -18.38 -25.10 -15.03
N GLU A 195 -17.12 -25.38 -15.38
CA GLU A 195 -16.16 -26.15 -14.58
C GLU A 195 -14.91 -25.33 -14.26
N GLY A 196 -14.99 -24.00 -14.44
CA GLY A 196 -13.87 -23.09 -14.31
C GLY A 196 -13.31 -23.02 -12.90
N ILE A 197 -12.00 -22.88 -12.83
CA ILE A 197 -11.23 -22.68 -11.61
C ILE A 197 -10.40 -21.41 -11.79
N ALA A 198 -10.32 -20.57 -10.76
CA ALA A 198 -9.48 -19.37 -10.83
C ALA A 198 -8.76 -19.10 -9.51
N LEU A 199 -7.60 -18.48 -9.60
CA LEU A 199 -6.89 -17.85 -8.49
C LEU A 199 -7.24 -16.36 -8.48
N LEU A 200 -7.98 -15.92 -7.48
CA LEU A 200 -8.44 -14.55 -7.35
C LEU A 200 -8.17 -13.98 -5.96
N PRO A 201 -7.82 -12.69 -5.86
CA PRO A 201 -7.90 -11.96 -4.59
C PRO A 201 -9.33 -11.45 -4.33
N GLN A 202 -9.66 -11.10 -3.08
CA GLN A 202 -10.71 -10.11 -2.84
C GLN A 202 -10.29 -8.74 -3.42
N PRO A 203 -11.20 -7.92 -3.90
CA PRO A 203 -12.67 -8.08 -3.98
C PRO A 203 -13.15 -8.92 -5.19
N PHE A 204 -12.25 -9.39 -6.05
CA PHE A 204 -12.62 -10.06 -7.32
C PHE A 204 -13.31 -11.42 -7.09
N VAL A 205 -13.05 -12.09 -5.96
CA VAL A 205 -13.85 -13.24 -5.54
C VAL A 205 -15.33 -12.85 -5.38
N THR A 206 -15.61 -11.75 -4.68
CA THR A 206 -16.97 -11.23 -4.50
C THR A 206 -17.60 -10.80 -5.84
N VAL A 207 -16.82 -10.16 -6.73
CA VAL A 207 -17.28 -9.82 -8.08
C VAL A 207 -17.67 -11.08 -8.85
N ALA A 208 -16.86 -12.13 -8.83
CA ALA A 208 -17.14 -13.40 -9.51
C ALA A 208 -18.42 -14.04 -8.97
N GLN A 209 -18.59 -14.13 -7.66
CA GLN A 209 -19.77 -14.68 -7.01
C GLN A 209 -21.04 -13.88 -7.30
N THR A 210 -20.93 -12.57 -7.49
CA THR A 210 -22.09 -11.73 -7.89
C THR A 210 -22.50 -11.97 -9.35
N LYS A 211 -21.53 -12.27 -10.23
CA LYS A 211 -21.82 -12.60 -11.64
C LYS A 211 -22.39 -14.01 -11.83
N ASN A 212 -21.91 -14.96 -11.01
CA ASN A 212 -22.37 -16.33 -11.03
C ASN A 212 -22.39 -16.88 -9.59
N ASN A 213 -23.57 -17.09 -9.04
CA ASN A 213 -23.77 -17.55 -7.67
C ASN A 213 -23.38 -19.04 -7.43
N GLN A 214 -23.04 -19.77 -8.48
CA GLN A 214 -22.46 -21.13 -8.37
C GLN A 214 -20.96 -21.09 -8.05
N ILE A 215 -20.32 -19.93 -8.21
CA ILE A 215 -18.89 -19.78 -7.87
C ILE A 215 -18.74 -19.76 -6.36
N ARG A 216 -17.91 -20.68 -5.85
CA ARG A 216 -17.57 -20.76 -4.43
C ARG A 216 -16.08 -20.58 -4.21
N VAL A 217 -15.74 -20.21 -2.99
CA VAL A 217 -14.36 -20.32 -2.50
C VAL A 217 -14.10 -21.80 -2.21
N ALA A 218 -13.12 -22.35 -2.91
CA ALA A 218 -12.69 -23.75 -2.72
C ALA A 218 -11.54 -23.86 -1.73
N ILE A 219 -10.54 -22.97 -1.83
CA ILE A 219 -9.33 -22.98 -0.96
C ILE A 219 -8.96 -21.54 -0.59
N ASP A 220 -8.64 -21.32 0.68
CA ASP A 220 -8.02 -20.10 1.20
C ASP A 220 -6.48 -20.30 1.19
N LEU A 221 -5.77 -19.61 0.30
CA LEU A 221 -4.32 -19.76 0.21
C LEU A 221 -3.56 -19.14 1.40
N GLY A 222 -4.18 -18.21 2.12
CA GLY A 222 -3.62 -17.70 3.38
C GLY A 222 -3.63 -18.77 4.46
N ALA A 223 -4.74 -19.51 4.60
CA ALA A 223 -4.84 -20.64 5.52
C ALA A 223 -3.85 -21.77 5.14
N GLU A 224 -3.74 -22.10 3.86
CA GLU A 224 -2.77 -23.09 3.37
C GLU A 224 -1.32 -22.64 3.62
N TRP A 225 -1.02 -21.34 3.46
CA TRP A 225 0.29 -20.78 3.77
C TRP A 225 0.63 -20.94 5.26
N GLU A 226 -0.29 -20.57 6.16
CA GLU A 226 -0.10 -20.66 7.60
C GLU A 226 0.03 -22.12 8.07
N ALA A 227 -0.67 -23.05 7.42
CA ALA A 227 -0.56 -24.47 7.74
C ALA A 227 0.85 -25.04 7.49
N VAL A 228 1.54 -24.57 6.43
CA VAL A 228 2.92 -25.00 6.11
C VAL A 228 3.98 -24.09 6.70
N ASN A 229 3.63 -22.86 7.10
CA ASN A 229 4.52 -21.87 7.70
C ASN A 229 3.88 -21.20 8.92
N PRO A 230 3.77 -21.89 10.09
CA PRO A 230 3.03 -21.37 11.25
C PRO A 230 3.57 -20.03 11.82
N GLN A 231 4.81 -19.68 11.50
CA GLN A 231 5.46 -18.44 11.96
C GLN A 231 5.47 -17.33 10.91
N SER A 232 4.80 -17.53 9.76
CA SER A 232 4.78 -16.57 8.67
C SER A 232 3.36 -16.33 8.17
N LYS A 233 3.07 -15.08 7.78
CA LYS A 233 1.83 -14.70 7.09
C LYS A 233 2.07 -14.58 5.60
N LEU A 234 1.05 -14.86 4.80
CA LEU A 234 1.06 -14.52 3.38
C LEU A 234 0.92 -13.00 3.27
N ILE A 235 1.96 -12.32 2.76
CA ILE A 235 1.97 -10.88 2.57
C ILE A 235 1.67 -10.58 1.11
N ALA A 236 0.46 -10.09 0.83
CA ALA A 236 0.03 -9.82 -0.53
C ALA A 236 0.54 -8.47 -1.04
N GLY A 237 0.52 -7.43 -0.19
CA GLY A 237 0.87 -6.09 -0.59
C GLY A 237 1.68 -5.31 0.43
N VAL A 238 2.49 -4.40 -0.07
CA VAL A 238 3.29 -3.43 0.68
C VAL A 238 3.22 -2.06 0.05
N THR A 239 3.52 -1.02 0.83
CA THR A 239 3.73 0.34 0.31
C THR A 239 5.21 0.66 0.34
N ILE A 240 5.74 1.08 -0.81
CA ILE A 240 7.12 1.54 -0.96
C ILE A 240 7.18 3.06 -1.14
N ILE A 241 8.26 3.67 -0.67
CA ILE A 241 8.55 5.11 -0.78
C ILE A 241 9.91 5.29 -1.43
N SER A 242 10.04 6.28 -2.30
CA SER A 242 11.32 6.61 -2.93
C SER A 242 12.33 7.10 -1.91
N SER A 243 13.55 6.59 -1.99
CA SER A 243 14.67 7.03 -1.14
C SER A 243 14.96 8.53 -1.33
N LYS A 244 14.64 9.06 -2.51
CA LYS A 244 14.74 10.48 -2.79
C LYS A 244 13.75 11.30 -1.94
N LEU A 245 12.46 10.94 -1.90
CA LEU A 245 11.48 11.66 -1.07
C LEU A 245 11.85 11.56 0.41
N ILE A 246 12.34 10.40 0.87
CA ILE A 246 12.79 10.20 2.25
C ILE A 246 13.94 11.16 2.59
N SER A 247 14.93 11.31 1.69
CA SER A 247 16.08 12.18 1.92
C SER A 247 15.76 13.67 1.83
N ASP A 248 14.86 14.05 0.91
CA ASP A 248 14.57 15.44 0.61
C ASP A 248 13.51 16.05 1.55
N SER A 249 12.57 15.22 2.04
CA SER A 249 11.39 15.71 2.77
C SER A 249 10.83 14.66 3.74
N LEU A 250 11.59 14.33 4.79
CA LEU A 250 11.17 13.33 5.79
C LEU A 250 9.83 13.72 6.46
N ASP A 251 9.57 15.01 6.66
CA ASP A 251 8.32 15.51 7.22
C ASP A 251 7.12 15.15 6.31
N ALA A 252 7.29 15.30 4.99
CA ALA A 252 6.26 14.92 4.03
C ALA A 252 5.99 13.41 4.03
N VAL A 253 7.04 12.58 4.20
CA VAL A 253 6.90 11.12 4.36
C VAL A 253 6.14 10.79 5.64
N THR A 254 6.49 11.43 6.74
CA THR A 254 5.84 11.21 8.05
C THR A 254 4.36 11.58 8.00
N ALA A 255 4.01 12.72 7.41
CA ALA A 255 2.64 13.16 7.23
C ALA A 255 1.85 12.19 6.34
N LEU A 256 2.40 11.79 5.18
CA LEU A 256 1.80 10.79 4.29
C LEU A 256 1.48 9.49 5.00
N LEU A 257 2.44 8.94 5.76
CA LEU A 257 2.26 7.67 6.47
C LEU A 257 1.21 7.77 7.57
N SER A 258 1.12 8.92 8.27
CA SER A 258 0.06 9.19 9.24
C SER A 258 -1.32 9.19 8.57
N HIS A 259 -1.49 9.96 7.48
CA HIS A 259 -2.75 9.99 6.73
C HIS A 259 -3.13 8.62 6.16
N TYR A 260 -2.15 7.87 5.70
CA TYR A 260 -2.39 6.52 5.20
C TYR A 260 -2.84 5.57 6.31
N LYS A 261 -2.19 5.61 7.46
CA LYS A 261 -2.57 4.81 8.64
C LYS A 261 -4.00 5.10 9.08
N ASP A 262 -4.37 6.38 9.15
CA ASP A 262 -5.73 6.81 9.50
C ASP A 262 -6.75 6.36 8.44
N SER A 263 -6.38 6.41 7.16
CA SER A 263 -7.22 5.93 6.05
C SER A 263 -7.46 4.42 6.11
N VAL A 264 -6.43 3.64 6.45
CA VAL A 264 -6.56 2.19 6.65
C VAL A 264 -7.46 1.90 7.86
N ALA A 265 -7.24 2.58 9.00
CA ALA A 265 -8.09 2.43 10.17
C ALA A 265 -9.55 2.74 9.83
N PHE A 266 -9.82 3.83 9.11
CA PHE A 266 -11.18 4.14 8.64
C PHE A 266 -11.77 3.03 7.77
N ALA A 267 -11.01 2.47 6.83
CA ALA A 267 -11.52 1.41 5.94
C ALA A 267 -11.86 0.12 6.69
N VAL A 268 -11.16 -0.16 7.80
CA VAL A 268 -11.39 -1.33 8.65
C VAL A 268 -12.55 -1.10 9.62
N ASP A 269 -12.59 0.07 10.27
CA ASP A 269 -13.54 0.37 11.34
C ASP A 269 -14.90 0.86 10.81
N HIS A 270 -14.93 1.44 9.59
CA HIS A 270 -16.12 1.98 8.94
C HIS A 270 -16.30 1.41 7.52
N PRO A 271 -16.46 0.08 7.38
CA PRO A 271 -16.43 -0.57 6.05
C PRO A 271 -17.58 -0.13 5.12
N ASP A 272 -18.74 0.24 5.65
CA ASP A 272 -19.87 0.73 4.83
C ASP A 272 -19.57 2.10 4.22
N ASP A 273 -19.00 3.03 4.99
CA ASP A 273 -18.62 4.36 4.50
C ASP A 273 -17.43 4.25 3.55
N ALA A 274 -16.46 3.40 3.86
CA ALA A 274 -15.35 3.10 2.97
C ALA A 274 -15.81 2.49 1.65
N ALA A 275 -16.84 1.63 1.65
CA ALA A 275 -17.41 1.03 0.44
C ALA A 275 -17.99 2.09 -0.51
N THR A 276 -18.61 3.14 0.03
CA THR A 276 -19.09 4.27 -0.78
C THR A 276 -17.93 4.97 -1.48
N LEU A 277 -16.81 5.19 -0.79
CA LEU A 277 -15.60 5.79 -1.38
C LEU A 277 -14.95 4.84 -2.40
N VAL A 278 -14.90 3.53 -2.11
CA VAL A 278 -14.42 2.52 -3.07
C VAL A 278 -15.20 2.56 -4.37
N GLY A 279 -16.53 2.69 -4.29
CA GLY A 279 -17.41 2.88 -5.44
C GLY A 279 -17.14 4.20 -6.18
N LYS A 280 -16.99 5.30 -5.44
CA LYS A 280 -16.67 6.63 -5.98
C LYS A 280 -15.37 6.62 -6.80
N TYR A 281 -14.33 5.96 -6.32
CA TYR A 281 -13.04 5.88 -7.01
C TYR A 281 -12.94 4.75 -8.05
N GLY A 282 -14.04 4.05 -8.33
CA GLY A 282 -14.11 3.07 -9.41
C GLY A 282 -13.27 1.80 -9.18
N ILE A 283 -12.93 1.48 -7.93
CA ILE A 283 -12.19 0.26 -7.60
C ILE A 283 -13.07 -0.96 -7.86
N VAL A 284 -14.22 -1.04 -7.21
CA VAL A 284 -15.35 -1.93 -7.51
C VAL A 284 -16.66 -1.20 -7.15
N PRO A 285 -17.82 -1.62 -7.69
CA PRO A 285 -19.12 -1.04 -7.30
C PRO A 285 -19.36 -1.11 -5.78
N GLU A 286 -19.95 -0.07 -5.20
CA GLU A 286 -20.21 0.03 -3.75
C GLU A 286 -20.89 -1.23 -3.15
N PRO A 287 -21.94 -1.83 -3.77
CA PRO A 287 -22.55 -3.05 -3.22
C PRO A 287 -21.58 -4.22 -3.12
N ILE A 288 -20.63 -4.32 -4.04
CA ILE A 288 -19.54 -5.32 -4.01
C ILE A 288 -18.57 -4.98 -2.88
N ALA A 289 -18.17 -3.71 -2.78
CA ALA A 289 -17.24 -3.25 -1.74
C ALA A 289 -17.75 -3.54 -0.33
N LYS A 290 -19.04 -3.33 -0.05
CA LYS A 290 -19.66 -3.63 1.25
C LYS A 290 -19.48 -5.10 1.68
N VAL A 291 -19.56 -6.03 0.74
CA VAL A 291 -19.39 -7.47 1.00
C VAL A 291 -17.91 -7.86 1.08
N ALA A 292 -17.08 -7.20 0.28
CA ALA A 292 -15.68 -7.58 0.09
C ALA A 292 -14.73 -6.97 1.13
N LEU A 293 -14.92 -5.71 1.54
CA LEU A 293 -14.01 -4.98 2.43
C LEU A 293 -13.63 -5.76 3.70
N PRO A 294 -14.59 -6.39 4.43
CA PRO A 294 -14.23 -7.18 5.62
C PRO A 294 -13.36 -8.42 5.33
N LYS A 295 -13.23 -8.80 4.05
CA LYS A 295 -12.47 -9.98 3.60
C LYS A 295 -11.18 -9.59 2.86
N CYS A 296 -10.92 -8.30 2.70
CA CYS A 296 -9.75 -7.81 1.96
C CYS A 296 -8.47 -7.81 2.80
N ASN A 297 -8.55 -8.09 4.11
CA ASN A 297 -7.42 -8.11 5.05
C ASN A 297 -6.50 -6.88 4.89
N ILE A 298 -7.14 -5.70 4.73
CA ILE A 298 -6.44 -4.43 4.67
C ILE A 298 -5.82 -4.16 6.03
N THR A 299 -4.55 -3.76 6.05
CA THR A 299 -3.79 -3.55 7.29
C THR A 299 -2.80 -2.39 7.13
N TYR A 300 -2.26 -1.93 8.25
CA TYR A 300 -1.13 -1.03 8.30
C TYR A 300 -0.17 -1.54 9.37
N ILE A 301 0.94 -2.16 8.95
CA ILE A 301 1.98 -2.68 9.85
C ILE A 301 3.30 -2.07 9.39
N ASP A 302 3.98 -1.33 10.26
CA ASP A 302 5.23 -0.64 10.01
C ASP A 302 6.35 -1.06 11.00
N GLY A 303 7.52 -0.43 10.90
CA GLY A 303 8.63 -0.61 11.83
C GLY A 303 9.12 -2.05 11.95
N ALA A 304 9.49 -2.45 13.16
CA ALA A 304 10.10 -3.75 13.45
C ALA A 304 9.17 -4.94 13.12
N ASP A 305 7.87 -4.79 13.31
CA ASP A 305 6.89 -5.86 13.01
C ASP A 305 6.77 -6.08 11.49
N MET A 306 6.74 -5.00 10.70
CA MET A 306 6.82 -5.08 9.24
C MET A 306 8.09 -5.81 8.79
N LYS A 307 9.26 -5.39 9.29
CA LYS A 307 10.55 -6.00 8.95
C LYS A 307 10.58 -7.48 9.27
N SER A 308 10.18 -7.86 10.48
CA SER A 308 10.14 -9.25 10.93
C SER A 308 9.24 -10.11 10.03
N ALA A 309 8.00 -9.66 9.77
CA ALA A 309 7.05 -10.39 8.96
C ALA A 309 7.50 -10.50 7.51
N LEU A 310 7.92 -9.37 6.90
CA LEU A 310 8.28 -9.32 5.49
C LEU A 310 9.57 -10.07 5.18
N SER A 311 10.60 -9.97 6.05
CA SER A 311 11.85 -10.71 5.86
C SER A 311 11.63 -12.23 5.93
N SER A 312 10.79 -12.71 6.86
CA SER A 312 10.39 -14.11 6.95
C SER A 312 9.68 -14.58 5.67
N TYR A 313 8.68 -13.82 5.21
CA TYR A 313 7.93 -14.14 4.00
C TYR A 313 8.82 -14.17 2.74
N LEU A 314 9.64 -13.14 2.53
CA LEU A 314 10.55 -13.05 1.39
C LEU A 314 11.63 -14.15 1.44
N GLY A 315 12.10 -14.52 2.65
CA GLY A 315 13.03 -15.62 2.85
C GLY A 315 12.48 -16.95 2.35
N ILE A 316 11.23 -17.27 2.71
CA ILE A 316 10.54 -18.47 2.24
C ILE A 316 10.39 -18.50 0.71
N LEU A 317 10.00 -17.38 0.12
CA LEU A 317 9.88 -17.26 -1.33
C LEU A 317 11.24 -17.40 -2.02
N ALA A 318 12.30 -16.79 -1.49
CA ALA A 318 13.64 -16.83 -2.06
C ALA A 318 14.27 -18.24 -1.98
N GLU A 319 14.03 -18.97 -0.89
CA GLU A 319 14.45 -20.36 -0.74
C GLU A 319 13.80 -21.26 -1.79
N ALA A 320 12.51 -21.06 -2.05
CA ALA A 320 11.77 -21.80 -3.06
C ALA A 320 12.17 -21.41 -4.51
N ASN A 321 12.33 -20.11 -4.75
CA ASN A 321 12.73 -19.54 -6.03
C ASN A 321 13.38 -18.16 -5.84
N PRO A 322 14.71 -18.02 -5.92
CA PRO A 322 15.40 -16.74 -5.74
C PRO A 322 14.91 -15.63 -6.70
N GLN A 323 14.45 -15.99 -7.89
CA GLN A 323 13.94 -15.00 -8.86
C GLN A 323 12.65 -14.32 -8.38
N SER A 324 11.89 -14.93 -7.48
CA SER A 324 10.68 -14.35 -6.89
C SER A 324 10.94 -13.03 -6.19
N VAL A 325 12.14 -12.84 -5.65
CA VAL A 325 12.58 -11.65 -4.91
C VAL A 325 13.67 -10.85 -5.64
N GLY A 326 13.89 -11.15 -6.94
CA GLY A 326 14.91 -10.47 -7.74
C GLY A 326 16.33 -10.94 -7.48
N GLY A 327 16.52 -12.21 -7.08
CA GLY A 327 17.79 -12.90 -6.93
C GLY A 327 18.27 -13.08 -5.49
N GLN A 328 17.96 -12.15 -4.61
CA GLN A 328 18.32 -12.22 -3.17
C GLN A 328 17.31 -11.48 -2.30
N VAL A 329 17.18 -11.91 -1.04
CA VAL A 329 16.41 -11.16 -0.04
C VAL A 329 17.13 -9.86 0.26
N PRO A 330 16.45 -8.70 0.21
CA PRO A 330 17.07 -7.42 0.57
C PRO A 330 17.55 -7.36 2.03
N GLY A 331 18.59 -6.55 2.28
CA GLY A 331 19.12 -6.28 3.62
C GLY A 331 18.29 -5.26 4.41
N ASP A 332 18.85 -4.83 5.56
CA ASP A 332 18.17 -3.94 6.50
C ASP A 332 17.79 -2.58 5.92
N ASP A 333 18.54 -2.10 4.95
CA ASP A 333 18.31 -0.83 4.26
C ASP A 333 17.07 -0.82 3.34
N PHE A 334 16.45 -1.97 3.13
CA PHE A 334 15.17 -2.12 2.44
C PHE A 334 13.99 -1.59 3.24
N TYR A 335 14.07 -1.62 4.56
CA TYR A 335 12.96 -1.31 5.47
C TYR A 335 13.08 0.12 5.98
N PHE A 336 12.08 0.96 5.72
CA PHE A 336 12.02 2.31 6.24
C PHE A 336 11.45 2.31 7.67
N GLY A 337 12.16 2.94 8.61
CA GLY A 337 11.69 3.09 9.99
C GLY A 337 11.80 1.83 10.87
N ALA A 338 12.57 0.80 10.45
CA ALA A 338 12.70 -0.46 11.18
C ALA A 338 14.15 -0.82 11.51
#